data_32dbad8e0a05ddaa2ff966c1e440d843
#
_entry.id   32dbad8e0a05ddaa2ff966c1e440d843
#
_cell.length_a   1.000
_cell.length_b   1.000
_cell.length_c   1.000
_cell.angle_alpha   90.00
_cell.angle_beta   90.00
_cell.angle_gamma   90.00
#
_symmetry.space_group_name_H-M   'P 1'
#
loop_
_entity.id
_entity.type
_entity.pdbx_description
1 polymer ?
#
loop_
_entity_poly.entity_id
_entity_poly.type
_entity_poly.pdbx_seq_one_letter_code
_entity_poly.pdbx_strand_id
1 'polypeptide(L)'
;MTTEHAIWLLFTWVLANQAGVPISVVPSLIGVGVLAGTGHMSLVTTVVVTVTASLTADITWYGIGRWWGARAVALLGKCSRRAATRVELAKRRFGAHQLGFLFASRFLPELNPLAAGLAGVARIQPVRYIAIVTVSALVWATTWTGVGFALTRVATGLSMPFFMLPFSERAMPARPDVSNADGAREGATPRSDRAEPSPRR
;
A
#
# COMPACT_ATOMS: atom_id res chain seq x y z
N MET A 1 -14.52 1.01 -8.20
CA MET A 1 -13.40 1.80 -8.79
C MET A 1 -12.86 0.99 -9.95
N THR A 2 -12.83 1.56 -11.14
CA THR A 2 -12.23 0.88 -12.29
C THR A 2 -10.70 0.90 -12.17
N THR A 3 -10.03 -0.07 -12.75
CA THR A 3 -8.56 -0.17 -12.75
C THR A 3 -7.89 1.10 -13.27
N GLU A 4 -8.52 1.78 -14.21
CA GLU A 4 -8.05 3.06 -14.76
C GLU A 4 -7.97 4.17 -13.70
N HIS A 5 -9.00 4.31 -12.85
CA HIS A 5 -8.97 5.31 -11.78
C HIS A 5 -7.85 5.03 -10.78
N ALA A 6 -7.59 3.75 -10.47
CA ALA A 6 -6.51 3.37 -9.57
C ALA A 6 -5.13 3.73 -10.16
N ILE A 7 -4.94 3.55 -11.47
CA ILE A 7 -3.70 3.91 -12.19
C ILE A 7 -3.48 5.43 -12.14
N TRP A 8 -4.50 6.22 -12.45
CA TRP A 8 -4.39 7.69 -12.42
C TRP A 8 -4.16 8.23 -11.00
N LEU A 9 -4.80 7.66 -10.00
CA LEU A 9 -4.57 8.01 -8.59
C LEU A 9 -3.13 7.69 -8.18
N LEU A 10 -2.62 6.50 -8.53
CA LEU A 10 -1.24 6.11 -8.25
C LEU A 10 -0.25 7.06 -8.93
N PHE A 11 -0.45 7.35 -10.22
CA PHE A 11 0.40 8.28 -10.98
C PHE A 11 0.45 9.65 -10.31
N THR A 12 -0.71 10.24 -10.02
CA THR A 12 -0.81 11.57 -9.42
C THR A 12 -0.21 11.59 -8.02
N TRP A 13 -0.43 10.55 -7.23
CA TRP A 13 0.10 10.43 -5.86
C TRP A 13 1.62 10.33 -5.85
N VAL A 14 2.18 9.48 -6.72
CA VAL A 14 3.64 9.35 -6.87
C VAL A 14 4.25 10.65 -7.40
N LEU A 15 3.63 11.26 -8.42
CA LEU A 15 4.08 12.53 -8.98
C LEU A 15 4.12 13.64 -7.92
N ALA A 16 3.06 13.79 -7.12
CA ALA A 16 2.98 14.77 -6.06
C ALA A 16 4.06 14.57 -5.00
N ASN A 17 4.28 13.33 -4.57
CA ASN A 17 5.35 12.98 -3.63
C ASN A 17 6.73 13.34 -4.19
N GLN A 18 7.00 12.97 -5.44
CA GLN A 18 8.29 13.23 -6.10
C GLN A 18 8.47 14.72 -6.46
N ALA A 19 7.37 15.47 -6.59
CA ALA A 19 7.41 16.92 -6.75
C ALA A 19 7.75 17.67 -5.45
N GLY A 20 7.84 16.98 -4.31
CA GLY A 20 8.26 17.54 -3.02
C GLY A 20 7.13 17.77 -2.03
N VAL A 21 5.92 17.28 -2.32
CA VAL A 21 4.81 17.28 -1.32
C VAL A 21 5.16 16.26 -0.23
N PRO A 22 5.11 16.61 1.06
CA PRO A 22 5.53 15.72 2.15
C PRO A 22 4.47 14.65 2.45
N ILE A 23 4.19 13.81 1.45
CA ILE A 23 3.26 12.68 1.54
C ILE A 23 4.10 11.41 1.50
N SER A 24 3.84 10.44 2.37
CA SER A 24 4.49 9.14 2.29
C SER A 24 3.83 8.29 1.20
N VAL A 25 4.56 8.00 0.13
CA VAL A 25 4.06 7.14 -0.97
C VAL A 25 4.35 5.66 -0.72
N VAL A 26 5.27 5.34 0.19
CA VAL A 26 5.68 3.96 0.47
C VAL A 26 4.52 3.04 0.87
N PRO A 27 3.61 3.44 1.80
CA PRO A 27 2.44 2.60 2.13
C PRO A 27 1.54 2.34 0.93
N SER A 28 1.38 3.33 0.04
CA SER A 28 0.57 3.18 -1.17
C SER A 28 1.20 2.20 -2.16
N LEU A 29 2.54 2.23 -2.33
CA LEU A 29 3.24 1.27 -3.18
C LEU A 29 3.17 -0.16 -2.63
N ILE A 30 3.30 -0.32 -1.32
CA ILE A 30 3.10 -1.62 -0.67
C ILE A 30 1.65 -2.09 -0.89
N GLY A 31 0.66 -1.22 -0.68
CA GLY A 31 -0.76 -1.54 -0.89
C GLY A 31 -1.07 -1.97 -2.32
N VAL A 32 -0.53 -1.27 -3.33
CA VAL A 32 -0.70 -1.64 -4.74
C VAL A 32 0.06 -2.94 -5.05
N GLY A 33 1.21 -3.18 -4.42
CA GLY A 33 1.93 -4.46 -4.48
C GLY A 33 1.09 -5.62 -3.95
N VAL A 34 0.36 -5.42 -2.83
CA VAL A 34 -0.61 -6.39 -2.29
C VAL A 34 -1.73 -6.66 -3.30
N LEU A 35 -2.32 -5.62 -3.90
CA LEU A 35 -3.34 -5.75 -4.95
C LEU A 35 -2.82 -6.51 -6.17
N ALA A 36 -1.56 -6.33 -6.54
CA ALA A 36 -0.93 -7.11 -7.60
C ALA A 36 -0.74 -8.59 -7.18
N GLY A 37 -0.41 -8.85 -5.92
CA GLY A 37 -0.28 -10.20 -5.37
C GLY A 37 -1.60 -10.98 -5.34
N THR A 38 -2.73 -10.30 -5.16
CA THR A 38 -4.08 -10.88 -5.21
C THR A 38 -4.65 -10.99 -6.64
N GLY A 39 -3.90 -10.56 -7.66
CA GLY A 39 -4.33 -10.63 -9.06
C GLY A 39 -5.27 -9.52 -9.53
N HIS A 40 -5.57 -8.53 -8.69
CA HIS A 40 -6.44 -7.41 -9.06
C HIS A 40 -5.74 -6.36 -9.93
N MET A 41 -4.41 -6.39 -9.98
CA MET A 41 -3.61 -5.42 -10.73
C MET A 41 -2.33 -6.07 -11.27
N SER A 42 -1.84 -5.62 -12.43
CA SER A 42 -0.56 -6.10 -12.95
C SER A 42 0.61 -5.42 -12.22
N LEU A 43 1.55 -6.21 -11.70
CA LEU A 43 2.77 -5.71 -11.07
C LEU A 43 3.60 -4.85 -12.05
N VAL A 44 3.68 -5.32 -13.31
CA VAL A 44 4.41 -4.61 -14.37
C VAL A 44 3.78 -3.23 -14.63
N THR A 45 2.46 -3.16 -14.77
CA THR A 45 1.74 -1.89 -14.95
C THR A 45 2.00 -0.94 -13.78
N THR A 46 1.94 -1.44 -12.54
CA THR A 46 2.22 -0.65 -11.33
C THR A 46 3.63 -0.05 -11.35
N VAL A 47 4.65 -0.88 -11.65
CA VAL A 47 6.04 -0.43 -11.72
C VAL A 47 6.22 0.60 -12.83
N VAL A 48 5.68 0.36 -14.04
CA VAL A 48 5.79 1.27 -15.18
C VAL A 48 5.16 2.64 -14.85
N VAL A 49 3.95 2.65 -14.29
CA VAL A 49 3.25 3.89 -13.89
C VAL A 49 4.06 4.65 -12.84
N THR A 50 4.56 3.95 -11.81
CA THR A 50 5.39 4.54 -10.75
C THR A 50 6.67 5.15 -11.28
N VAL A 51 7.38 4.42 -12.15
CA VAL A 51 8.62 4.89 -12.79
C VAL A 51 8.34 6.10 -13.68
N THR A 52 7.29 6.07 -14.50
CA THR A 52 6.94 7.18 -15.39
C THR A 52 6.59 8.44 -14.60
N ALA A 53 5.77 8.34 -13.54
CA ALA A 53 5.45 9.45 -12.66
C ALA A 53 6.71 10.04 -12.00
N SER A 54 7.60 9.18 -11.52
CA SER A 54 8.87 9.57 -10.90
C SER A 54 9.78 10.30 -11.88
N LEU A 55 9.97 9.76 -13.07
CA LEU A 55 10.81 10.36 -14.12
C LEU A 55 10.26 11.72 -14.55
N THR A 56 8.95 11.87 -14.66
CA THR A 56 8.31 13.15 -14.98
C THR A 56 8.69 14.22 -13.97
N ALA A 57 8.61 13.92 -12.67
CA ALA A 57 9.04 14.85 -11.62
C ALA A 57 10.54 15.13 -11.68
N ASP A 58 11.37 14.11 -11.83
CA ASP A 58 12.83 14.22 -11.86
C ASP A 58 13.32 15.09 -13.03
N ILE A 59 12.77 14.87 -14.24
CA ILE A 59 13.10 15.64 -15.43
C ILE A 59 12.66 17.10 -15.26
N THR A 60 11.49 17.33 -14.67
CA THR A 60 10.99 18.67 -14.38
C THR A 60 11.94 19.42 -13.45
N TRP A 61 12.32 18.82 -12.31
CA TRP A 61 13.24 19.44 -11.35
C TRP A 61 14.65 19.64 -11.93
N TYR A 62 15.14 18.67 -12.70
CA TYR A 62 16.41 18.82 -13.42
C TYR A 62 16.36 19.99 -14.39
N GLY A 63 15.27 20.12 -15.18
CA GLY A 63 15.08 21.24 -16.11
C GLY A 63 15.03 22.59 -15.38
N ILE A 64 14.26 22.68 -14.29
CA ILE A 64 14.19 23.88 -13.45
C ILE A 64 15.58 24.25 -12.93
N GLY A 65 16.34 23.28 -12.40
CA GLY A 65 17.72 23.50 -11.93
C GLY A 65 18.64 23.97 -13.04
N ARG A 66 18.51 23.43 -14.25
CA ARG A 66 19.32 23.75 -15.39
C ARG A 66 19.08 25.18 -15.96
N TRP A 67 17.80 25.60 -15.96
CA TRP A 67 17.41 26.92 -16.51
C TRP A 67 17.50 28.04 -15.48
N TRP A 68 17.05 27.78 -14.25
CA TRP A 68 17.01 28.80 -13.19
C TRP A 68 18.24 28.76 -12.28
N GLY A 69 19.10 27.77 -12.44
CA GLY A 69 20.39 27.64 -11.75
C GLY A 69 20.22 27.58 -10.22
N ALA A 70 21.17 28.16 -9.51
CA ALA A 70 21.18 28.15 -8.04
C ALA A 70 19.97 28.85 -7.41
N ARG A 71 19.26 29.72 -8.15
CA ARG A 71 18.04 30.39 -7.67
C ARG A 71 16.90 29.40 -7.40
N ALA A 72 16.76 28.38 -8.26
CA ALA A 72 15.75 27.33 -8.06
C ALA A 72 15.95 26.57 -6.75
N VAL A 73 17.20 26.19 -6.47
CA VAL A 73 17.55 25.45 -5.24
C VAL A 73 17.42 26.36 -4.01
N ALA A 74 17.75 27.66 -4.15
CA ALA A 74 17.58 28.65 -3.09
C ALA A 74 16.10 28.86 -2.73
N LEU A 75 15.18 28.83 -3.70
CA LEU A 75 13.74 28.93 -3.45
C LEU A 75 13.23 27.76 -2.62
N LEU A 76 13.66 26.54 -2.92
CA LEU A 76 13.35 25.36 -2.11
C LEU A 76 13.84 25.50 -0.66
N GLY A 77 15.00 26.13 -0.45
CA GLY A 77 15.57 26.37 0.88
C GLY A 77 14.85 27.47 1.68
N LYS A 78 14.14 28.40 1.02
CA LYS A 78 13.46 29.50 1.70
C LYS A 78 12.14 29.07 2.39
N CYS A 79 11.56 27.96 1.99
CA CYS A 79 10.28 27.52 2.52
C CYS A 79 10.30 27.11 4.00
N SER A 80 11.47 26.76 4.58
CA SER A 80 11.59 26.39 6.00
C SER A 80 13.07 26.33 6.42
N ARG A 81 13.36 26.58 7.71
CA ARG A 81 14.71 26.35 8.29
C ARG A 81 15.18 24.89 8.08
N ARG A 82 14.27 23.92 8.18
CA ARG A 82 14.58 22.50 7.89
C ARG A 82 14.95 22.29 6.43
N ALA A 83 14.26 22.94 5.49
CA ALA A 83 14.59 22.89 4.07
C ALA A 83 15.97 23.50 3.79
N ALA A 84 16.34 24.60 4.41
CA ALA A 84 17.66 25.22 4.27
C ALA A 84 18.80 24.27 4.70
N THR A 85 18.66 23.61 5.85
CA THR A 85 19.65 22.63 6.33
C THR A 85 19.79 21.44 5.38
N ARG A 86 18.67 20.98 4.81
CA ARG A 86 18.66 19.88 3.83
C ARG A 86 19.32 20.28 2.50
N VAL A 87 19.08 21.50 2.03
CA VAL A 87 19.74 22.04 0.85
C VAL A 87 21.26 22.08 1.03
N GLU A 88 21.73 22.55 2.18
CA GLU A 88 23.16 22.61 2.46
C GLU A 88 23.80 21.22 2.56
N LEU A 89 23.13 20.27 3.24
CA LEU A 89 23.56 18.87 3.29
C LEU A 89 23.57 18.23 1.91
N ALA A 90 22.53 18.49 1.09
CA ALA A 90 22.43 17.99 -0.27
C ALA A 90 23.60 18.51 -1.13
N LYS A 91 23.90 19.81 -1.06
CA LYS A 91 25.04 20.41 -1.79
C LYS A 91 26.37 19.76 -1.43
N ARG A 92 26.65 19.59 -0.14
CA ARG A 92 27.91 18.97 0.33
C ARG A 92 28.02 17.52 -0.13
N ARG A 93 26.97 16.72 0.02
CA ARG A 93 26.92 15.31 -0.41
C ARG A 93 26.99 15.17 -1.92
N PHE A 94 26.31 16.04 -2.64
CA PHE A 94 26.33 16.07 -4.10
C PHE A 94 27.74 16.37 -4.64
N GLY A 95 28.47 17.31 -4.03
CA GLY A 95 29.83 17.63 -4.41
C GLY A 95 30.82 16.48 -4.25
N ALA A 96 30.63 15.61 -3.22
CA ALA A 96 31.52 14.50 -2.95
C ALA A 96 31.27 13.26 -3.86
N HIS A 97 29.97 12.90 -4.05
CA HIS A 97 29.60 11.67 -4.75
C HIS A 97 28.31 11.86 -5.56
N GLN A 98 28.37 12.60 -6.66
CA GLN A 98 27.21 13.00 -7.46
C GLN A 98 26.28 11.85 -7.83
N LEU A 99 26.81 10.75 -8.36
CA LEU A 99 26.03 9.64 -8.87
C LEU A 99 25.40 8.81 -7.75
N GLY A 100 26.19 8.51 -6.72
CA GLY A 100 25.71 7.78 -5.53
C GLY A 100 24.63 8.57 -4.77
N PHE A 101 24.80 9.90 -4.71
CA PHE A 101 23.80 10.75 -4.09
C PHE A 101 22.49 10.80 -4.88
N LEU A 102 22.54 10.88 -6.21
CA LEU A 102 21.34 10.82 -7.07
C LEU A 102 20.60 9.50 -6.89
N PHE A 103 21.31 8.39 -6.80
CA PHE A 103 20.71 7.09 -6.55
C PHE A 103 20.07 7.01 -5.16
N ALA A 104 20.83 7.38 -4.12
CA ALA A 104 20.41 7.27 -2.72
C ALA A 104 19.30 8.28 -2.34
N SER A 105 19.26 9.45 -2.99
CA SER A 105 18.27 10.49 -2.69
C SER A 105 16.83 10.03 -2.87
N ARG A 106 16.59 9.03 -3.70
CA ARG A 106 15.26 8.47 -3.95
C ARG A 106 14.69 7.74 -2.73
N PHE A 107 15.56 7.18 -1.88
CA PHE A 107 15.15 6.53 -0.64
C PHE A 107 14.86 7.55 0.48
N LEU A 108 15.18 8.81 0.24
CA LEU A 108 14.93 9.94 1.14
C LEU A 108 13.98 10.92 0.43
N PRO A 109 12.64 10.80 0.62
CA PRO A 109 11.63 11.49 -0.19
C PRO A 109 11.85 12.99 -0.33
N GLU A 110 12.35 13.63 0.72
CA GLU A 110 12.54 15.07 0.76
C GLU A 110 13.83 15.55 0.06
N LEU A 111 14.75 14.64 -0.26
CA LEU A 111 16.02 14.95 -0.93
C LEU A 111 15.94 14.76 -2.45
N ASN A 112 14.97 14.00 -2.96
CA ASN A 112 14.89 13.70 -4.38
C ASN A 112 14.73 14.97 -5.26
N PRO A 113 13.80 15.92 -5.00
CA PRO A 113 13.69 17.14 -5.76
C PRO A 113 14.96 18.01 -5.71
N LEU A 114 15.61 18.02 -4.54
CA LEU A 114 16.87 18.76 -4.35
C LEU A 114 18.01 18.15 -5.14
N ALA A 115 18.13 16.82 -5.15
CA ALA A 115 19.14 16.11 -5.92
C ALA A 115 18.97 16.32 -7.42
N ALA A 116 17.73 16.25 -7.92
CA ALA A 116 17.40 16.51 -9.30
C ALA A 116 17.71 17.97 -9.72
N GLY A 117 17.29 18.95 -8.89
CA GLY A 117 17.60 20.36 -9.10
C GLY A 117 19.10 20.65 -9.09
N LEU A 118 19.86 20.06 -8.14
CA LEU A 118 21.33 20.22 -8.07
C LEU A 118 22.03 19.59 -9.28
N ALA A 119 21.54 18.45 -9.78
CA ALA A 119 22.05 17.83 -11.00
C ALA A 119 21.90 18.76 -12.22
N GLY A 120 20.74 19.47 -12.30
CA GLY A 120 20.49 20.49 -13.30
C GLY A 120 21.45 21.70 -13.17
N VAL A 121 21.63 22.20 -11.95
CA VAL A 121 22.56 23.31 -11.66
C VAL A 121 24.00 22.95 -12.00
N ALA A 122 24.43 21.72 -11.64
CA ALA A 122 25.75 21.20 -11.96
C ALA A 122 25.95 20.87 -13.44
N ARG A 123 24.91 21.03 -14.26
CA ARG A 123 24.92 20.75 -15.69
C ARG A 123 25.37 19.32 -16.03
N ILE A 124 25.00 18.33 -15.24
CA ILE A 124 25.23 16.92 -15.57
C ILE A 124 24.64 16.65 -16.95
N GLN A 125 25.34 15.84 -17.74
CA GLN A 125 24.87 15.48 -19.09
C GLN A 125 23.46 14.80 -19.00
N PRO A 126 22.45 15.28 -19.75
CA PRO A 126 21.06 14.82 -19.63
C PRO A 126 20.91 13.30 -19.77
N VAL A 127 21.58 12.70 -20.75
CA VAL A 127 21.52 11.25 -20.98
C VAL A 127 22.01 10.46 -19.77
N ARG A 128 23.15 10.89 -19.19
CA ARG A 128 23.71 10.26 -17.99
C ARG A 128 22.79 10.42 -16.77
N TYR A 129 22.20 11.61 -16.62
CA TYR A 129 21.24 11.89 -15.57
C TYR A 129 20.01 10.97 -15.69
N ILE A 130 19.37 10.95 -16.88
CA ILE A 130 18.17 10.12 -17.12
C ILE A 130 18.46 8.65 -16.89
N ALA A 131 19.60 8.12 -17.36
CA ALA A 131 19.97 6.73 -17.12
C ALA A 131 20.03 6.38 -15.63
N ILE A 132 20.68 7.22 -14.82
CA ILE A 132 20.82 6.98 -13.37
C ILE A 132 19.49 7.06 -12.66
N VAL A 133 18.67 8.08 -12.92
CA VAL A 133 17.39 8.23 -12.24
C VAL A 133 16.38 7.17 -12.67
N THR A 134 16.48 6.67 -13.92
CA THR A 134 15.66 5.54 -14.39
C THR A 134 16.01 4.26 -13.65
N VAL A 135 17.30 3.92 -13.54
CA VAL A 135 17.74 2.73 -12.79
C VAL A 135 17.32 2.85 -11.31
N SER A 136 17.55 4.03 -10.72
CA SER A 136 17.16 4.28 -9.33
C SER A 136 15.62 4.16 -9.14
N ALA A 137 14.83 4.69 -10.08
CA ALA A 137 13.38 4.60 -10.05
C ALA A 137 12.87 3.15 -10.15
N LEU A 138 13.47 2.36 -11.04
CA LEU A 138 13.16 0.94 -11.21
C LEU A 138 13.46 0.17 -9.93
N VAL A 139 14.66 0.33 -9.37
CA VAL A 139 15.04 -0.36 -8.13
C VAL A 139 14.08 0.03 -6.98
N TRP A 140 13.81 1.31 -6.83
CA TRP A 140 12.93 1.81 -5.77
C TRP A 140 11.48 1.32 -5.94
N ALA A 141 10.92 1.44 -7.13
CA ALA A 141 9.55 1.00 -7.41
C ALA A 141 9.39 -0.51 -7.24
N THR A 142 10.31 -1.30 -7.80
CA THR A 142 10.27 -2.76 -7.67
C THR A 142 10.48 -3.22 -6.23
N THR A 143 11.31 -2.55 -5.45
CA THR A 143 11.51 -2.87 -4.03
C THR A 143 10.22 -2.72 -3.26
N TRP A 144 9.56 -1.57 -3.30
CA TRP A 144 8.37 -1.33 -2.47
C TRP A 144 7.12 -2.07 -2.96
N THR A 145 6.90 -2.15 -4.28
CA THR A 145 5.81 -2.97 -4.83
C THR A 145 6.06 -4.46 -4.65
N GLY A 146 7.33 -4.88 -4.76
CA GLY A 146 7.75 -6.26 -4.52
C GLY A 146 7.56 -6.69 -3.07
N VAL A 147 7.83 -5.82 -2.09
CA VAL A 147 7.53 -6.08 -0.67
C VAL A 147 6.04 -6.35 -0.48
N GLY A 148 5.15 -5.51 -1.05
CA GLY A 148 3.71 -5.72 -0.96
C GLY A 148 3.26 -7.03 -1.60
N PHE A 149 3.79 -7.34 -2.78
CA PHE A 149 3.54 -8.59 -3.48
C PHE A 149 3.99 -9.81 -2.68
N ALA A 150 5.20 -9.76 -2.10
CA ALA A 150 5.74 -10.84 -1.27
C ALA A 150 4.91 -11.05 0.01
N LEU A 151 4.46 -9.97 0.67
CA LEU A 151 3.59 -10.06 1.84
C LEU A 151 2.30 -10.83 1.53
N THR A 152 1.69 -10.59 0.36
CA THR A 152 0.49 -11.34 -0.06
C THR A 152 0.80 -12.82 -0.25
N ARG A 153 1.93 -13.16 -0.90
CA ARG A 153 2.32 -14.53 -1.13
C ARG A 153 2.60 -15.30 0.16
N VAL A 154 3.26 -14.65 1.13
CA VAL A 154 3.49 -15.23 2.46
C VAL A 154 2.16 -15.40 3.20
N ALA A 155 1.30 -14.39 3.20
CA ALA A 155 0.00 -14.47 3.87
C ALA A 155 -0.90 -15.56 3.29
N THR A 156 -0.97 -15.70 1.96
CA THR A 156 -1.73 -16.77 1.31
C THR A 156 -1.11 -18.14 1.53
N GLY A 157 0.22 -18.26 1.53
CA GLY A 157 0.93 -19.49 1.84
C GLY A 157 0.74 -19.96 3.29
N LEU A 158 0.68 -19.03 4.25
CA LEU A 158 0.37 -19.32 5.65
C LEU A 158 -1.11 -19.67 5.89
N SER A 159 -2.03 -19.13 5.09
CA SER A 159 -3.46 -19.40 5.22
C SER A 159 -3.85 -20.76 4.63
N MET A 160 -3.13 -21.26 3.63
CA MET A 160 -3.42 -22.56 3.00
C MET A 160 -3.42 -23.75 4.00
N PRO A 161 -2.39 -23.95 4.85
CA PRO A 161 -2.42 -25.06 5.81
C PRO A 161 -3.47 -24.88 6.92
N PHE A 162 -3.84 -23.64 7.25
CA PHE A 162 -4.85 -23.38 8.30
C PHE A 162 -6.28 -23.57 7.79
N PHE A 163 -6.55 -23.32 6.52
CA PHE A 163 -7.87 -23.52 5.90
C PHE A 163 -8.06 -24.98 5.44
N MET A 164 -6.97 -25.72 5.27
CA MET A 164 -6.98 -27.15 4.95
C MET A 164 -6.96 -28.07 6.20
N LEU A 165 -6.99 -27.52 7.40
CA LEU A 165 -7.40 -28.31 8.53
C LEU A 165 -8.85 -28.73 8.25
N PRO A 166 -9.12 -30.04 8.01
CA PRO A 166 -10.46 -30.46 7.78
C PRO A 166 -11.26 -29.95 8.99
N PHE A 167 -12.28 -29.19 8.70
CA PHE A 167 -13.39 -29.01 9.62
C PHE A 167 -14.02 -30.39 9.68
N SER A 168 -13.24 -31.34 10.30
CA SER A 168 -13.76 -32.64 10.63
C SER A 168 -14.91 -32.32 11.52
N GLU A 169 -16.08 -32.50 10.94
CA GLU A 169 -17.34 -32.74 11.61
C GLU A 169 -17.10 -32.88 13.12
N ARG A 170 -17.16 -31.79 13.85
CA ARG A 170 -17.62 -31.88 15.20
C ARG A 170 -19.03 -32.43 15.01
N ALA A 171 -19.11 -33.73 15.11
CA ALA A 171 -20.37 -34.43 15.21
C ALA A 171 -21.28 -33.56 16.06
N MET A 172 -22.22 -32.93 15.44
CA MET A 172 -23.31 -32.27 16.11
C MET A 172 -23.85 -33.33 16.99
N PRO A 173 -23.85 -33.21 18.34
CA PRO A 173 -24.42 -34.21 19.18
C PRO A 173 -25.84 -34.43 18.64
N ALA A 174 -26.15 -35.69 18.30
CA ALA A 174 -27.43 -36.07 17.72
C ALA A 174 -28.52 -35.37 18.52
N ARG A 175 -29.31 -34.58 17.83
CA ARG A 175 -30.47 -33.91 18.41
C ARG A 175 -31.32 -35.03 19.05
N PRO A 176 -31.58 -34.98 20.36
CA PRO A 176 -32.43 -36.02 20.97
C PRO A 176 -33.74 -35.99 20.19
N ASP A 177 -34.12 -37.20 19.75
CA ASP A 177 -35.30 -37.42 18.93
C ASP A 177 -36.55 -37.05 19.75
N VAL A 178 -37.11 -35.89 19.47
CA VAL A 178 -38.31 -35.35 20.16
C VAL A 178 -39.57 -36.08 19.72
N SER A 179 -39.44 -37.00 18.75
CA SER A 179 -40.56 -37.80 18.22
C SER A 179 -41.16 -38.79 19.23
N ASN A 180 -40.40 -39.18 20.27
CA ASN A 180 -40.94 -40.15 21.27
C ASN A 180 -41.55 -39.48 22.51
N ALA A 181 -41.53 -38.12 22.61
CA ALA A 181 -42.14 -37.45 23.77
C ALA A 181 -43.66 -37.23 23.63
N ASP A 182 -44.18 -37.24 22.41
CA ASP A 182 -45.61 -37.04 22.18
C ASP A 182 -46.45 -38.35 22.29
N GLY A 183 -45.81 -39.51 22.14
CA GLY A 183 -46.54 -40.81 22.31
C GLY A 183 -46.83 -41.21 23.77
N ALA A 184 -46.19 -40.55 24.75
CA ALA A 184 -46.38 -40.88 26.17
C ALA A 184 -47.45 -40.02 26.87
N ARG A 185 -48.02 -39.00 26.17
CA ARG A 185 -49.06 -38.14 26.74
C ARG A 185 -50.50 -38.48 26.35
N GLU A 186 -50.68 -39.43 25.42
CA GLU A 186 -52.01 -39.80 24.92
C GLU A 186 -52.68 -40.98 25.67
N GLY A 187 -52.01 -41.51 26.72
CA GLY A 187 -52.50 -42.67 27.47
C GLY A 187 -53.11 -42.40 28.87
N ALA A 188 -53.21 -41.11 29.30
CA ALA A 188 -53.80 -40.82 30.61
C ALA A 188 -55.17 -40.16 30.47
N THR A 189 -56.19 -41.01 30.30
CA THR A 189 -57.57 -40.56 30.45
C THR A 189 -57.83 -40.31 31.93
N PRO A 190 -58.40 -39.21 32.34
CA PRO A 190 -58.86 -39.01 33.71
C PRO A 190 -60.19 -39.71 33.87
N ARG A 191 -60.19 -40.71 34.72
CA ARG A 191 -61.37 -41.41 35.22
C ARG A 191 -62.27 -40.42 35.94
N SER A 192 -63.46 -40.18 35.41
CA SER A 192 -64.52 -39.43 36.06
C SER A 192 -65.09 -40.25 37.22
N ASP A 193 -64.84 -39.85 38.42
CA ASP A 193 -65.66 -40.22 39.53
C ASP A 193 -66.62 -39.11 39.87
N ARG A 194 -67.86 -39.36 39.46
CA ARG A 194 -69.09 -38.72 39.96
C ARG A 194 -69.20 -38.93 41.44
N ALA A 195 -69.38 -37.92 42.21
CA ALA A 195 -70.14 -37.96 43.44
C ALA A 195 -70.82 -36.60 43.67
N GLU A 196 -72.03 -36.46 43.24
CA GLU A 196 -73.03 -35.64 43.96
C GLU A 196 -73.24 -36.23 45.36
N PRO A 197 -73.78 -35.60 46.36
CA PRO A 197 -74.99 -34.86 46.34
C PRO A 197 -75.11 -33.65 47.31
N SER A 198 -75.99 -32.73 46.94
CA SER A 198 -77.24 -32.33 47.63
C SER A 198 -77.21 -31.81 49.07
N PRO A 199 -78.30 -31.13 49.52
CA PRO A 199 -78.33 -29.73 49.92
C PRO A 199 -78.70 -29.55 51.40
N ARG A 200 -78.61 -28.37 51.90
CA ARG A 200 -79.40 -27.80 53.07
C ARG A 200 -78.58 -26.65 53.71
N ARG A 201 -78.97 -25.55 53.91
CA ARG A 201 -80.11 -24.66 54.20
C ARG A 201 -79.62 -23.22 54.07
#